data_0760fe2cae7946079bdfd011edde2399
#
_entry.id   0760fe2cae7946079bdfd011edde2399
#
_cell.length_a   1.000
_cell.length_b   1.000
_cell.length_c   1.000
_cell.angle_alpha   90.00
_cell.angle_beta   90.00
_cell.angle_gamma   90.00
#
_symmetry.space_group_name_H-M   'P 1'
#
loop_
_entity.id
_entity.type
_entity.pdbx_description
1 polymer ?
#
loop_
_entity_poly.entity_id
_entity_poly.type
_entity_poly.pdbx_seq_one_letter_code
_entity_poly.pdbx_strand_id
1 'polypeptide(L)'
;MKKISVIIPCFNATKYLPKCFMSLVQQTIGIDQIELIFVDDASTDGGATWNMLQEFERAYPESIIILKLEENMRQGGARNIALQYATGEYIAFVDADDFVADNFLLETYEKAKESDADIIQFEYFYYTDRLGAVDSGRNVTPEVIKISSVSERKKFLISEKVTYGCWNKLYRHDLLKKAHTSYAEHVIYEEPLFVYPLLYFADKIVILNDAYYYYRQNDAGTMRNDMKQEETLKMHADVQLAVWNFMKKTPFFQEYYDEIKLYFLHTYLYETLYFAKLRGFQPSYSFYKKLEKTVLAEVPDYAQSIYNALIPKQMELYRMIGEGMTEDDFKGYWERL
;
A
#
# COMPACT_ATOMS: atom_id res chain seq x y z
N MET A 1 -17.10 -7.40 21.11
CA MET A 1 -16.09 -6.64 20.33
C MET A 1 -15.61 -7.58 19.24
N LYS A 2 -15.62 -7.14 18.00
CA LYS A 2 -15.16 -7.94 16.87
C LYS A 2 -13.65 -8.14 16.93
N LYS A 3 -13.16 -9.30 16.50
CA LYS A 3 -11.71 -9.58 16.46
C LYS A 3 -11.03 -8.86 15.31
N ILE A 4 -11.67 -8.83 14.14
CA ILE A 4 -11.11 -8.22 12.93
C ILE A 4 -12.19 -7.41 12.21
N SER A 5 -11.86 -6.19 11.79
CA SER A 5 -12.59 -5.46 10.78
C SER A 5 -11.91 -5.66 9.42
N VAL A 6 -12.65 -6.14 8.44
CA VAL A 6 -12.17 -6.25 7.05
C VAL A 6 -12.79 -5.12 6.25
N ILE A 7 -11.99 -4.33 5.58
CA ILE A 7 -12.39 -3.16 4.79
C ILE A 7 -12.29 -3.48 3.31
N ILE A 8 -13.40 -3.30 2.58
CA ILE A 8 -13.53 -3.69 1.18
C ILE A 8 -14.05 -2.50 0.36
N PRO A 9 -13.17 -1.72 -0.32
CA PRO A 9 -13.58 -0.68 -1.25
C PRO A 9 -14.17 -1.30 -2.53
N CYS A 10 -15.31 -0.81 -2.99
CA CYS A 10 -16.05 -1.31 -4.13
C CYS A 10 -16.32 -0.20 -5.14
N PHE A 11 -15.97 -0.40 -6.40
CA PHE A 11 -16.35 0.48 -7.51
C PHE A 11 -16.66 -0.36 -8.75
N ASN A 12 -17.91 -0.36 -9.21
CA ASN A 12 -18.36 -1.17 -10.36
C ASN A 12 -17.93 -2.66 -10.22
N ALA A 13 -18.12 -3.23 -9.01
CA ALA A 13 -17.45 -4.47 -8.59
C ALA A 13 -18.27 -5.76 -8.85
N THR A 14 -19.47 -5.67 -9.41
CA THR A 14 -20.44 -6.78 -9.52
C THR A 14 -19.86 -8.08 -10.08
N LYS A 15 -18.88 -8.00 -10.97
CA LYS A 15 -18.29 -9.17 -11.63
C LYS A 15 -17.52 -10.08 -10.65
N TYR A 16 -16.78 -9.51 -9.72
CA TYR A 16 -15.84 -10.24 -8.88
C TYR A 16 -16.25 -10.28 -7.41
N LEU A 17 -17.03 -9.30 -6.98
CA LEU A 17 -17.50 -9.12 -5.62
C LEU A 17 -18.19 -10.36 -5.01
N PRO A 18 -18.97 -11.20 -5.74
CA PRO A 18 -19.54 -12.42 -5.16
C PRO A 18 -18.49 -13.41 -4.66
N LYS A 19 -17.38 -13.56 -5.38
CA LYS A 19 -16.29 -14.46 -4.96
C LYS A 19 -15.53 -13.89 -3.76
N CYS A 20 -15.25 -12.60 -3.76
CA CYS A 20 -14.67 -11.88 -2.63
C CYS A 20 -15.54 -12.08 -1.37
N PHE A 21 -16.83 -11.78 -1.47
CA PHE A 21 -17.81 -11.93 -0.38
C PHE A 21 -17.84 -13.36 0.18
N MET A 22 -17.99 -14.36 -0.69
CA MET A 22 -18.04 -15.76 -0.25
C MET A 22 -16.78 -16.20 0.49
N SER A 23 -15.59 -15.78 0.05
CA SER A 23 -14.34 -16.09 0.73
C SER A 23 -14.24 -15.44 2.13
N LEU A 24 -14.93 -14.33 2.36
CA LEU A 24 -14.93 -13.63 3.64
C LEU A 24 -15.98 -14.19 4.61
N VAL A 25 -17.17 -14.56 4.14
CA VAL A 25 -18.21 -15.14 5.03
C VAL A 25 -17.94 -16.58 5.41
N GLN A 26 -17.11 -17.30 4.64
CA GLN A 26 -16.68 -18.68 4.90
C GLN A 26 -15.42 -18.79 5.76
N GLN A 27 -14.89 -17.69 6.27
CA GLN A 27 -13.70 -17.72 7.11
C GLN A 27 -13.84 -18.60 8.34
N THR A 28 -12.84 -19.43 8.60
CA THR A 28 -12.83 -20.42 9.70
C THR A 28 -12.88 -19.79 11.10
N ILE A 29 -12.53 -18.50 11.23
CA ILE A 29 -12.71 -17.74 12.47
C ILE A 29 -14.17 -17.53 12.87
N GLY A 30 -15.10 -17.65 11.91
CA GLY A 30 -16.53 -17.42 12.08
C GLY A 30 -16.96 -15.99 11.83
N ILE A 31 -18.05 -15.81 11.06
CA ILE A 31 -18.57 -14.48 10.66
C ILE A 31 -19.02 -13.63 11.85
N ASP A 32 -19.41 -14.22 12.95
CA ASP A 32 -19.79 -13.54 14.19
C ASP A 32 -18.59 -12.87 14.90
N GLN A 33 -17.37 -13.33 14.65
CA GLN A 33 -16.13 -12.78 15.22
C GLN A 33 -15.56 -11.60 14.43
N ILE A 34 -16.02 -11.39 13.19
CA ILE A 34 -15.52 -10.36 12.29
C ILE A 34 -16.60 -9.36 11.92
N GLU A 35 -16.20 -8.21 11.43
CA GLU A 35 -17.08 -7.29 10.70
C GLU A 35 -16.50 -7.01 9.31
N LEU A 36 -17.36 -6.96 8.32
CA LEU A 36 -17.05 -6.66 6.94
C LEU A 36 -17.61 -5.28 6.61
N ILE A 37 -16.74 -4.34 6.23
CA ILE A 37 -17.13 -2.97 5.91
C ILE A 37 -16.93 -2.75 4.41
N PHE A 38 -18.03 -2.83 3.67
CA PHE A 38 -18.03 -2.57 2.24
C PHE A 38 -18.32 -1.08 1.98
N VAL A 39 -17.55 -0.47 1.10
CA VAL A 39 -17.75 0.93 0.70
C VAL A 39 -17.98 1.01 -0.79
N ASP A 40 -19.20 1.39 -1.19
CA ASP A 40 -19.51 1.74 -2.59
C ASP A 40 -18.96 3.15 -2.88
N ASP A 41 -17.86 3.20 -3.60
CA ASP A 41 -17.12 4.42 -3.95
C ASP A 41 -17.78 5.12 -5.17
N ALA A 42 -19.05 5.47 -5.04
CA ALA A 42 -19.88 6.10 -6.06
C ALA A 42 -19.92 5.33 -7.39
N SER A 43 -20.24 4.02 -7.34
CA SER A 43 -20.35 3.18 -8.54
C SER A 43 -21.31 3.75 -9.57
N THR A 44 -20.93 3.61 -10.85
CA THR A 44 -21.69 4.13 -12.02
C THR A 44 -22.38 3.04 -12.83
N ASP A 45 -22.51 1.84 -12.27
CA ASP A 45 -23.08 0.64 -12.90
C ASP A 45 -24.62 0.53 -12.79
N GLY A 46 -25.29 1.65 -12.73
CA GLY A 46 -26.76 1.68 -12.59
C GLY A 46 -27.28 1.20 -11.22
N GLY A 47 -26.41 1.19 -10.20
CA GLY A 47 -26.73 0.76 -8.85
C GLY A 47 -26.56 -0.74 -8.61
N ALA A 48 -26.01 -1.48 -9.57
CA ALA A 48 -25.87 -2.94 -9.45
C ALA A 48 -24.94 -3.34 -8.29
N THR A 49 -23.79 -2.66 -8.12
CA THR A 49 -22.90 -2.88 -6.97
C THR A 49 -23.62 -2.58 -5.66
N TRP A 50 -24.28 -1.44 -5.54
CA TRP A 50 -25.01 -1.07 -4.31
C TRP A 50 -26.12 -2.06 -3.94
N ASN A 51 -26.92 -2.49 -4.92
CA ASN A 51 -27.98 -3.48 -4.68
C ASN A 51 -27.41 -4.81 -4.16
N MET A 52 -26.28 -5.25 -4.70
CA MET A 52 -25.60 -6.46 -4.24
C MET A 52 -25.10 -6.31 -2.78
N LEU A 53 -24.52 -5.16 -2.42
CA LEU A 53 -24.10 -4.88 -1.04
C LEU A 53 -25.28 -4.89 -0.07
N GLN A 54 -26.45 -4.36 -0.46
CA GLN A 54 -27.67 -4.44 0.35
C GLN A 54 -28.16 -5.88 0.56
N GLU A 55 -27.95 -6.78 -0.41
CA GLU A 55 -28.25 -8.20 -0.25
C GLU A 55 -27.31 -8.86 0.75
N PHE A 56 -26.04 -8.53 0.74
CA PHE A 56 -25.05 -9.03 1.69
C PHE A 56 -25.37 -8.57 3.12
N GLU A 57 -25.67 -7.29 3.32
CA GLU A 57 -26.04 -6.75 4.63
C GLU A 57 -27.30 -7.44 5.17
N ARG A 58 -28.33 -7.63 4.32
CA ARG A 58 -29.54 -8.36 4.72
C ARG A 58 -29.28 -9.80 5.12
N ALA A 59 -28.32 -10.46 4.52
CA ALA A 59 -27.93 -11.83 4.85
C ALA A 59 -27.16 -11.94 6.18
N TYR A 60 -26.37 -10.93 6.53
CA TYR A 60 -25.52 -10.92 7.73
C TYR A 60 -25.55 -9.57 8.46
N PRO A 61 -26.71 -9.10 8.96
CA PRO A 61 -26.89 -7.73 9.47
C PRO A 61 -26.04 -7.38 10.69
N GLU A 62 -25.62 -8.39 11.47
CA GLU A 62 -24.79 -8.20 12.68
C GLU A 62 -23.28 -8.14 12.37
N SER A 63 -22.90 -8.41 11.13
CA SER A 63 -21.50 -8.55 10.74
C SER A 63 -21.11 -7.75 9.50
N ILE A 64 -22.06 -7.15 8.80
CA ILE A 64 -21.81 -6.36 7.60
C ILE A 64 -22.29 -4.93 7.79
N ILE A 65 -21.43 -4.00 7.42
CA ILE A 65 -21.69 -2.57 7.32
C ILE A 65 -21.50 -2.18 5.86
N ILE A 66 -22.45 -1.47 5.29
CA ILE A 66 -22.34 -0.92 3.95
C ILE A 66 -22.36 0.61 4.00
N LEU A 67 -21.42 1.21 3.29
CA LEU A 67 -21.30 2.66 3.16
C LEU A 67 -21.41 3.04 1.69
N LYS A 68 -22.07 4.15 1.39
CA LYS A 68 -22.19 4.68 0.03
C LYS A 68 -21.64 6.09 -0.02
N LEU A 69 -20.67 6.32 -0.92
CA LEU A 69 -20.11 7.64 -1.14
C LEU A 69 -20.90 8.40 -2.22
N GLU A 70 -20.90 9.72 -2.15
CA GLU A 70 -21.55 10.59 -3.13
C GLU A 70 -20.64 10.83 -4.36
N GLU A 71 -19.32 10.79 -4.17
CA GLU A 71 -18.32 10.96 -5.21
C GLU A 71 -17.23 9.88 -5.13
N ASN A 72 -16.58 9.62 -6.25
CA ASN A 72 -15.50 8.63 -6.30
C ASN A 72 -14.21 9.21 -5.68
N MET A 73 -13.84 8.69 -4.52
CA MET A 73 -12.65 9.06 -3.75
C MET A 73 -11.47 8.11 -4.00
N ARG A 74 -11.65 7.11 -4.88
CA ARG A 74 -10.75 5.98 -5.11
C ARG A 74 -10.55 5.12 -3.85
N GLN A 75 -9.76 4.04 -3.99
CA GLN A 75 -9.57 3.05 -2.92
C GLN A 75 -9.11 3.69 -1.60
N GLY A 76 -8.20 4.66 -1.68
CA GLY A 76 -7.65 5.33 -0.49
C GLY A 76 -8.71 6.07 0.30
N GLY A 77 -9.51 6.91 -0.36
CA GLY A 77 -10.58 7.65 0.28
C GLY A 77 -11.67 6.73 0.85
N ALA A 78 -12.07 5.69 0.09
CA ALA A 78 -13.01 4.69 0.58
C ALA A 78 -12.50 3.97 1.83
N ARG A 79 -11.20 3.58 1.88
CA ARG A 79 -10.59 2.97 3.06
C ARG A 79 -10.55 3.93 4.25
N ASN A 80 -10.25 5.23 4.02
CA ASN A 80 -10.26 6.26 5.08
C ASN A 80 -11.63 6.39 5.74
N ILE A 81 -12.70 6.39 4.95
CA ILE A 81 -14.07 6.45 5.48
C ILE A 81 -14.39 5.18 6.27
N ALA A 82 -14.09 3.99 5.74
CA ALA A 82 -14.36 2.72 6.41
C ALA A 82 -13.64 2.58 7.75
N LEU A 83 -12.41 3.07 7.86
CA LEU A 83 -11.62 3.04 9.11
C LEU A 83 -12.32 3.76 10.27
N GLN A 84 -13.18 4.74 10.00
CA GLN A 84 -13.94 5.46 11.04
C GLN A 84 -15.04 4.59 11.66
N TYR A 85 -15.47 3.54 10.99
CA TYR A 85 -16.52 2.60 11.45
C TYR A 85 -15.95 1.30 11.99
N ALA A 86 -14.65 1.06 11.81
CA ALA A 86 -13.99 -0.17 12.24
C ALA A 86 -13.95 -0.26 13.78
N THR A 87 -14.38 -1.40 14.32
CA THR A 87 -14.42 -1.69 15.77
C THR A 87 -13.54 -2.88 16.18
N GLY A 88 -13.02 -3.62 15.21
CA GLY A 88 -12.19 -4.80 15.43
C GLY A 88 -10.87 -4.50 16.13
N GLU A 89 -10.35 -5.49 16.85
CA GLU A 89 -9.03 -5.41 17.47
C GLU A 89 -7.91 -5.30 16.43
N TYR A 90 -8.09 -5.95 15.28
CA TYR A 90 -7.21 -5.87 14.12
C TYR A 90 -7.97 -5.41 12.89
N ILE A 91 -7.24 -4.87 11.93
CA ILE A 91 -7.76 -4.38 10.64
C ILE A 91 -7.10 -5.15 9.50
N ALA A 92 -7.90 -5.62 8.55
CA ALA A 92 -7.45 -6.17 7.27
C ALA A 92 -8.08 -5.39 6.11
N PHE A 93 -7.42 -5.36 4.97
CA PHE A 93 -7.92 -4.78 3.74
C PHE A 93 -8.01 -5.86 2.66
N VAL A 94 -9.11 -5.89 1.93
CA VAL A 94 -9.31 -6.81 0.80
C VAL A 94 -9.91 -6.05 -0.36
N ASP A 95 -9.31 -6.15 -1.53
CA ASP A 95 -9.83 -5.50 -2.73
C ASP A 95 -11.01 -6.31 -3.30
N ALA A 96 -12.04 -5.64 -3.79
CA ALA A 96 -13.31 -6.27 -4.19
C ALA A 96 -13.20 -7.22 -5.39
N ASP A 97 -12.12 -7.15 -6.16
CA ASP A 97 -11.84 -8.05 -7.28
C ASP A 97 -10.98 -9.27 -6.88
N ASP A 98 -10.47 -9.30 -5.65
CA ASP A 98 -9.66 -10.36 -5.08
C ASP A 98 -10.48 -11.32 -4.19
N PHE A 99 -9.83 -12.32 -3.61
CA PHE A 99 -10.41 -13.22 -2.62
C PHE A 99 -9.32 -13.84 -1.74
N VAL A 100 -9.73 -14.46 -0.64
CA VAL A 100 -8.80 -14.96 0.39
C VAL A 100 -9.01 -16.43 0.71
N ALA A 101 -8.00 -17.07 1.30
CA ALA A 101 -8.10 -18.44 1.80
C ALA A 101 -9.03 -18.51 3.02
N ASP A 102 -9.70 -19.65 3.22
CA ASP A 102 -10.70 -19.83 4.29
C ASP A 102 -10.12 -19.69 5.71
N ASN A 103 -8.84 -19.97 5.88
CA ASN A 103 -8.11 -19.88 7.16
C ASN A 103 -7.38 -18.52 7.37
N PHE A 104 -7.43 -17.62 6.41
CA PHE A 104 -6.68 -16.35 6.43
C PHE A 104 -6.83 -15.58 7.74
N LEU A 105 -8.07 -15.23 8.09
CA LEU A 105 -8.31 -14.38 9.25
C LEU A 105 -8.06 -15.09 10.59
N LEU A 106 -8.30 -16.40 10.66
CA LEU A 106 -8.03 -17.17 11.89
C LEU A 106 -6.53 -17.26 12.15
N GLU A 107 -5.75 -17.75 11.19
CA GLU A 107 -4.32 -17.99 11.39
C GLU A 107 -3.53 -16.69 11.59
N THR A 108 -3.85 -15.65 10.84
CA THR A 108 -3.19 -14.35 11.02
C THR A 108 -3.55 -13.70 12.35
N TYR A 109 -4.81 -13.83 12.82
CA TYR A 109 -5.23 -13.34 14.13
C TYR A 109 -4.54 -14.11 15.27
N GLU A 110 -4.55 -15.44 15.23
CA GLU A 110 -3.89 -16.28 16.24
C GLU A 110 -2.39 -15.97 16.29
N LYS A 111 -1.75 -15.83 15.14
CA LYS A 111 -0.33 -15.46 15.07
C LYS A 111 -0.07 -14.06 15.64
N ALA A 112 -0.95 -13.10 15.37
CA ALA A 112 -0.86 -11.76 15.92
C ALA A 112 -1.01 -11.76 17.46
N LYS A 113 -1.94 -12.54 18.00
CA LYS A 113 -2.15 -12.69 19.44
C LYS A 113 -1.02 -13.43 20.14
N GLU A 114 -0.56 -14.54 19.56
CA GLU A 114 0.55 -15.34 20.11
C GLU A 114 1.85 -14.52 20.20
N SER A 115 2.14 -13.78 19.14
CA SER A 115 3.36 -12.98 19.07
C SER A 115 3.24 -11.59 19.70
N ASP A 116 2.03 -11.13 20.00
CA ASP A 116 1.70 -9.74 20.35
C ASP A 116 2.22 -8.77 19.26
N ALA A 117 1.98 -9.09 17.99
CA ALA A 117 2.44 -8.30 16.87
C ALA A 117 1.56 -7.09 16.58
N ASP A 118 2.19 -6.02 16.13
CA ASP A 118 1.52 -4.81 15.63
C ASP A 118 1.11 -4.96 14.16
N ILE A 119 1.92 -5.69 13.39
CA ILE A 119 1.68 -5.99 11.98
C ILE A 119 2.04 -7.46 11.71
N ILE A 120 1.14 -8.17 11.03
CA ILE A 120 1.45 -9.43 10.37
C ILE A 120 1.51 -9.17 8.88
N GLN A 121 2.61 -9.50 8.21
CA GLN A 121 2.70 -9.52 6.75
C GLN A 121 2.73 -10.97 6.28
N PHE A 122 2.01 -11.27 5.20
CA PHE A 122 1.90 -12.61 4.62
C PHE A 122 2.07 -12.58 3.11
N GLU A 123 2.21 -13.76 2.49
CA GLU A 123 2.39 -13.91 1.04
C GLU A 123 1.06 -14.11 0.31
N TYR A 124 1.12 -14.14 -1.01
CA TYR A 124 -0.04 -14.18 -1.88
C TYR A 124 0.22 -15.01 -3.14
N PHE A 125 -0.87 -15.42 -3.78
CA PHE A 125 -0.88 -16.01 -5.11
C PHE A 125 -1.32 -14.99 -6.15
N TYR A 126 -0.71 -15.01 -7.33
CA TYR A 126 -1.34 -14.45 -8.51
C TYR A 126 -2.47 -15.38 -8.95
N TYR A 127 -3.61 -14.81 -9.31
CA TYR A 127 -4.77 -15.59 -9.74
C TYR A 127 -5.28 -15.08 -11.10
N THR A 128 -5.58 -16.03 -11.99
CA THR A 128 -6.37 -15.77 -13.21
C THR A 128 -7.45 -16.82 -13.34
N ASP A 129 -8.60 -16.48 -13.93
CA ASP A 129 -9.67 -17.46 -14.16
C ASP A 129 -9.24 -18.60 -15.10
N ARG A 130 -8.20 -18.39 -15.91
CA ARG A 130 -7.66 -19.37 -16.84
C ARG A 130 -6.67 -20.36 -16.22
N LEU A 131 -5.76 -19.87 -15.38
CA LEU A 131 -4.62 -20.65 -14.85
C LEU A 131 -4.82 -21.08 -13.39
N GLY A 132 -5.83 -20.51 -12.71
CA GLY A 132 -5.99 -20.67 -11.28
C GLY A 132 -4.95 -19.87 -10.48
N ALA A 133 -4.62 -20.33 -9.30
CA ALA A 133 -3.63 -19.72 -8.42
C ALA A 133 -2.21 -20.14 -8.86
N VAL A 134 -1.32 -19.14 -8.93
CA VAL A 134 0.10 -19.32 -9.22
C VAL A 134 0.88 -18.63 -8.12
N ASP A 135 1.86 -19.29 -7.54
CA ASP A 135 2.73 -18.74 -6.52
C ASP A 135 3.36 -17.41 -6.98
N SER A 136 3.44 -16.44 -6.08
CA SER A 136 4.03 -15.12 -6.39
C SER A 136 5.51 -15.20 -6.80
N GLY A 137 6.16 -16.33 -6.51
CA GLY A 137 7.58 -16.56 -6.76
C GLY A 137 8.49 -15.83 -5.76
N ARG A 138 7.91 -15.20 -4.72
CA ARG A 138 8.67 -14.54 -3.67
C ARG A 138 9.22 -15.59 -2.69
N ASN A 139 10.53 -15.57 -2.50
CA ASN A 139 11.17 -16.44 -1.52
C ASN A 139 11.31 -15.67 -0.19
N VAL A 140 10.25 -15.67 0.60
CA VAL A 140 10.19 -14.95 1.88
C VAL A 140 10.57 -15.89 3.03
N THR A 141 11.54 -15.48 3.83
CA THR A 141 11.91 -16.20 5.06
C THR A 141 11.02 -15.70 6.20
N PRO A 142 10.28 -16.58 6.88
CA PRO A 142 9.49 -16.20 8.06
C PRO A 142 10.37 -15.58 9.14
N GLU A 143 9.92 -14.48 9.72
CA GLU A 143 10.71 -13.74 10.71
C GLU A 143 9.82 -13.01 11.72
N VAL A 144 10.28 -12.93 12.96
CA VAL A 144 9.71 -12.03 13.98
C VAL A 144 10.69 -10.90 14.20
N ILE A 145 10.33 -9.72 13.74
CA ILE A 145 11.12 -8.48 13.88
C ILE A 145 10.66 -7.80 15.16
N LYS A 146 11.58 -7.66 16.13
CA LYS A 146 11.38 -6.88 17.35
C LYS A 146 12.24 -5.63 17.27
N ILE A 147 11.63 -4.49 17.59
CA ILE A 147 12.27 -3.18 17.50
C ILE A 147 12.20 -2.54 18.88
N SER A 148 13.31 -2.53 19.60
CA SER A 148 13.41 -2.02 20.97
C SER A 148 14.37 -0.84 21.11
N SER A 149 15.02 -0.44 20.00
CA SER A 149 15.96 0.67 19.99
C SER A 149 15.94 1.44 18.68
N VAL A 150 16.42 2.68 18.71
CA VAL A 150 16.61 3.53 17.52
C VAL A 150 17.50 2.83 16.49
N SER A 151 18.58 2.21 16.94
CA SER A 151 19.52 1.51 16.01
C SER A 151 18.87 0.33 15.30
N GLU A 152 18.01 -0.44 16.00
CA GLU A 152 17.27 -1.54 15.39
C GLU A 152 16.24 -1.01 14.40
N ARG A 153 15.53 0.08 14.74
CA ARG A 153 14.57 0.70 13.81
C ARG A 153 15.26 1.22 12.56
N LYS A 154 16.41 1.89 12.67
CA LYS A 154 17.20 2.32 11.51
C LYS A 154 17.56 1.16 10.58
N LYS A 155 18.06 0.06 11.14
CA LYS A 155 18.37 -1.15 10.38
C LYS A 155 17.13 -1.76 9.73
N PHE A 156 16.01 -1.77 10.45
CA PHE A 156 14.76 -2.28 9.93
C PHE A 156 14.24 -1.44 8.76
N LEU A 157 14.21 -0.10 8.88
CA LEU A 157 13.70 0.80 7.85
C LEU A 157 14.44 0.69 6.51
N ILE A 158 15.76 0.45 6.54
CA ILE A 158 16.57 0.26 5.34
C ILE A 158 16.58 -1.18 4.81
N SER A 159 15.96 -2.12 5.52
CA SER A 159 15.95 -3.54 5.12
C SER A 159 14.95 -3.88 4.03
N GLU A 160 13.99 -2.99 3.76
CA GLU A 160 12.90 -3.15 2.78
C GLU A 160 12.10 -4.47 2.93
N LYS A 161 12.09 -5.05 4.15
CA LYS A 161 11.41 -6.33 4.44
C LYS A 161 9.89 -6.22 4.38
N VAL A 162 9.35 -5.04 4.71
CA VAL A 162 7.90 -4.78 4.68
C VAL A 162 7.52 -4.09 3.37
N THR A 163 6.61 -4.71 2.64
CA THR A 163 6.06 -4.15 1.39
C THR A 163 5.07 -3.02 1.67
N TYR A 164 4.85 -2.14 0.70
CA TYR A 164 3.91 -1.02 0.88
C TYR A 164 2.46 -1.36 0.51
N GLY A 165 2.18 -2.53 -0.05
CA GLY A 165 0.82 -3.01 -0.24
C GLY A 165 0.10 -3.16 1.11
N CYS A 166 -1.14 -2.64 1.22
CA CYS A 166 -1.90 -2.71 2.48
C CYS A 166 -2.65 -4.04 2.65
N TRP A 167 -3.01 -4.69 1.54
CA TRP A 167 -3.88 -5.87 1.49
C TRP A 167 -3.21 -7.18 1.95
N ASN A 168 -1.90 -7.28 1.93
CA ASN A 168 -1.17 -8.47 2.41
C ASN A 168 -0.73 -8.33 3.88
N LYS A 169 -1.52 -7.65 4.69
CA LYS A 169 -1.21 -7.41 6.11
C LYS A 169 -2.44 -7.45 6.99
N LEU A 170 -2.20 -7.83 8.25
CA LEU A 170 -3.13 -7.61 9.36
C LEU A 170 -2.50 -6.59 10.31
N TYR A 171 -3.23 -5.54 10.66
CA TYR A 171 -2.74 -4.43 11.48
C TYR A 171 -3.44 -4.39 12.82
N ARG A 172 -2.71 -4.22 13.91
CA ARG A 172 -3.32 -3.89 15.20
C ARG A 172 -4.03 -2.54 15.10
N HIS A 173 -5.29 -2.47 15.46
CA HIS A 173 -6.09 -1.25 15.31
C HIS A 173 -5.52 -0.08 16.13
N ASP A 174 -5.01 -0.35 17.33
CA ASP A 174 -4.41 0.69 18.19
C ASP A 174 -3.10 1.26 17.58
N LEU A 175 -2.37 0.49 16.77
CA LEU A 175 -1.25 1.02 15.98
C LEU A 175 -1.72 2.11 15.02
N LEU A 176 -2.83 1.87 14.30
CA LEU A 176 -3.40 2.83 13.34
C LEU A 176 -3.85 4.10 14.04
N LYS A 177 -4.52 3.98 15.19
CA LYS A 177 -4.93 5.11 16.02
C LYS A 177 -3.74 5.94 16.51
N LYS A 178 -2.67 5.28 16.96
CA LYS A 178 -1.45 5.92 17.45
C LYS A 178 -0.70 6.68 16.35
N ALA A 179 -0.67 6.14 15.15
CA ALA A 179 0.09 6.70 14.05
C ALA A 179 -0.64 7.87 13.34
N HIS A 180 -1.95 7.99 13.49
CA HIS A 180 -2.79 8.98 12.81
C HIS A 180 -2.56 9.05 11.30
N THR A 181 -2.23 7.91 10.69
CA THR A 181 -1.99 7.80 9.25
C THR A 181 -3.31 7.67 8.48
N SER A 182 -3.29 8.07 7.22
CA SER A 182 -4.41 7.93 6.29
C SER A 182 -3.89 7.63 4.88
N TYR A 183 -4.77 7.14 4.03
CA TYR A 183 -4.46 7.01 2.61
C TYR A 183 -4.53 8.35 1.90
N ALA A 184 -3.78 8.51 0.82
CA ALA A 184 -4.00 9.61 -0.12
C ALA A 184 -5.32 9.38 -0.88
N GLU A 185 -6.09 10.46 -1.07
CA GLU A 185 -7.42 10.42 -1.70
C GLU A 185 -7.34 10.85 -3.17
N HIS A 186 -8.28 10.38 -4.00
CA HIS A 186 -8.40 10.69 -5.43
C HIS A 186 -7.18 10.32 -6.28
N VAL A 187 -6.28 9.50 -5.77
CA VAL A 187 -5.06 9.04 -6.47
C VAL A 187 -4.99 7.52 -6.54
N ILE A 188 -4.09 7.01 -7.37
CA ILE A 188 -3.57 5.65 -7.28
C ILE A 188 -2.20 5.69 -6.60
N TYR A 189 -1.69 4.54 -6.15
CA TYR A 189 -0.48 4.42 -5.32
C TYR A 189 -0.60 5.05 -3.93
N GLU A 190 -1.81 5.07 -3.38
CA GLU A 190 -2.17 5.71 -2.12
C GLU A 190 -1.54 5.03 -0.88
N GLU A 191 -1.16 3.77 -1.02
CA GLU A 191 -0.75 2.89 0.08
C GLU A 191 0.52 3.33 0.83
N PRO A 192 1.58 3.87 0.19
CA PRO A 192 2.77 4.32 0.90
C PRO A 192 2.50 5.37 1.97
N LEU A 193 1.53 6.28 1.76
CA LEU A 193 1.18 7.29 2.75
C LEU A 193 0.55 6.67 4.01
N PHE A 194 -0.10 5.53 3.86
CA PHE A 194 -0.66 4.78 4.98
C PHE A 194 0.38 3.88 5.64
N VAL A 195 1.08 3.04 4.86
CA VAL A 195 1.94 1.97 5.40
C VAL A 195 3.27 2.48 5.93
N TYR A 196 3.97 3.37 5.20
CA TYR A 196 5.31 3.79 5.58
C TYR A 196 5.39 4.45 6.96
N PRO A 197 4.51 5.39 7.32
CA PRO A 197 4.53 5.96 8.67
C PRO A 197 4.31 4.94 9.78
N LEU A 198 3.50 3.89 9.56
CA LEU A 198 3.26 2.85 10.57
C LEU A 198 4.54 2.15 11.02
N LEU A 199 5.54 2.03 10.14
CA LEU A 199 6.82 1.39 10.44
C LEU A 199 7.62 2.12 11.53
N TYR A 200 7.31 3.38 11.80
CA TYR A 200 7.92 4.17 12.87
C TYR A 200 7.24 3.97 14.23
N PHE A 201 6.02 3.44 14.23
CA PHE A 201 5.23 3.21 15.45
C PHE A 201 5.15 1.73 15.82
N ALA A 202 5.33 0.82 14.86
CA ALA A 202 5.30 -0.61 15.11
C ALA A 202 6.57 -1.08 15.84
N ASP A 203 6.40 -1.81 16.92
CA ASP A 203 7.50 -2.35 17.73
C ASP A 203 7.70 -3.85 17.47
N LYS A 204 6.66 -4.52 16.93
CA LYS A 204 6.75 -5.93 16.58
C LYS A 204 6.03 -6.25 15.27
N ILE A 205 6.77 -6.79 14.32
CA ILE A 205 6.26 -7.18 13.00
C ILE A 205 6.58 -8.66 12.77
N VAL A 206 5.60 -9.41 12.31
CA VAL A 206 5.79 -10.80 11.92
C VAL A 206 5.62 -10.93 10.42
N ILE A 207 6.60 -11.55 9.78
CA ILE A 207 6.56 -11.89 8.36
C ILE A 207 6.33 -13.39 8.25
N LEU A 208 5.28 -13.78 7.53
CA LEU A 208 4.92 -15.16 7.24
C LEU A 208 5.26 -15.46 5.78
N ASN A 209 5.56 -16.71 5.48
CA ASN A 209 5.69 -17.22 4.11
C ASN A 209 4.42 -17.93 3.62
N ASP A 210 3.41 -18.02 4.48
CA ASP A 210 2.11 -18.56 4.11
C ASP A 210 1.37 -17.59 3.21
N ALA A 211 0.75 -18.09 2.13
CA ALA A 211 -0.01 -17.28 1.18
C ALA A 211 -1.51 -17.47 1.43
N TYR A 212 -2.15 -16.37 1.83
CA TYR A 212 -3.59 -16.36 2.14
C TYR A 212 -4.42 -15.54 1.17
N TYR A 213 -3.81 -14.75 0.32
CA TYR A 213 -4.46 -13.78 -0.54
C TYR A 213 -4.32 -14.18 -2.01
N TYR A 214 -5.39 -14.12 -2.78
CA TYR A 214 -5.41 -14.41 -4.21
C TYR A 214 -5.59 -13.10 -4.98
N TYR A 215 -4.46 -12.54 -5.38
CA TYR A 215 -4.38 -11.29 -6.16
C TYR A 215 -4.76 -11.57 -7.61
N ARG A 216 -5.94 -11.09 -8.01
CA ARG A 216 -6.48 -11.33 -9.35
C ARG A 216 -5.77 -10.48 -10.40
N GLN A 217 -5.26 -11.15 -11.41
CA GLN A 217 -4.74 -10.53 -12.61
C GLN A 217 -5.88 -10.36 -13.61
N ASN A 218 -6.51 -9.18 -13.64
CA ASN A 218 -7.56 -8.88 -14.62
C ASN A 218 -7.08 -7.82 -15.62
N ASP A 219 -7.52 -7.93 -16.89
CA ASP A 219 -7.13 -6.99 -17.95
C ASP A 219 -7.82 -5.61 -17.80
N ALA A 220 -8.87 -5.53 -16.98
CA ALA A 220 -9.64 -4.32 -16.73
C ALA A 220 -9.25 -3.61 -15.40
N GLY A 221 -8.20 -4.08 -14.73
CA GLY A 221 -7.74 -3.50 -13.46
C GLY A 221 -7.25 -2.06 -13.61
N THR A 222 -7.42 -1.25 -12.57
CA THR A 222 -7.03 0.18 -12.51
C THR A 222 -5.59 0.43 -12.97
N MET A 223 -4.69 -0.51 -12.70
CA MET A 223 -3.26 -0.41 -13.05
C MET A 223 -2.97 -0.61 -14.56
N ARG A 224 -3.93 -1.13 -15.34
CA ARG A 224 -3.73 -1.45 -16.76
C ARG A 224 -4.47 -0.51 -17.72
N ASN A 225 -5.48 0.23 -17.24
CA ASN A 225 -6.32 1.09 -18.09
C ASN A 225 -5.86 2.54 -18.11
N ASP A 226 -5.56 2.99 -19.32
CA ASP A 226 -5.66 4.33 -19.93
C ASP A 226 -5.38 5.59 -19.13
N MET A 227 -4.62 5.55 -18.04
CA MET A 227 -4.12 6.81 -17.52
C MET A 227 -3.01 7.35 -18.42
N LYS A 228 -3.10 8.63 -18.76
CA LYS A 228 -2.03 9.34 -19.43
C LYS A 228 -0.73 9.06 -18.67
N GLN A 229 0.25 8.55 -19.36
CA GLN A 229 1.46 7.96 -18.79
C GLN A 229 2.15 8.88 -17.77
N GLU A 230 2.31 10.16 -18.10
CA GLU A 230 2.96 11.16 -17.22
C GLU A 230 2.05 11.58 -16.05
N GLU A 231 0.73 11.55 -16.21
CA GLU A 231 -0.23 11.82 -15.13
C GLU A 231 -0.16 10.77 -14.02
N THR A 232 0.00 9.52 -14.40
CA THR A 232 0.22 8.42 -13.44
C THR A 232 1.50 8.59 -12.64
N LEU A 233 2.60 8.98 -13.32
CA LEU A 233 3.86 9.26 -12.63
C LEU A 233 3.75 10.46 -11.69
N LYS A 234 2.97 11.46 -12.08
CA LYS A 234 2.71 12.62 -11.23
C LYS A 234 1.97 12.20 -9.96
N MET A 235 0.92 11.36 -10.07
CA MET A 235 0.21 10.85 -8.89
C MET A 235 1.17 10.09 -7.96
N HIS A 236 2.03 9.22 -8.51
CA HIS A 236 3.04 8.51 -7.72
C HIS A 236 3.96 9.50 -6.98
N ALA A 237 4.53 10.47 -7.69
CA ALA A 237 5.42 11.46 -7.10
C ALA A 237 4.69 12.31 -6.03
N ASP A 238 3.45 12.74 -6.30
CA ASP A 238 2.65 13.54 -5.36
C ASP A 238 2.40 12.76 -4.05
N VAL A 239 2.14 11.44 -4.12
CA VAL A 239 2.00 10.59 -2.92
C VAL A 239 3.31 10.49 -2.15
N GLN A 240 4.45 10.27 -2.83
CA GLN A 240 5.75 10.22 -2.14
C GLN A 240 6.11 11.56 -1.48
N LEU A 241 5.77 12.67 -2.12
CA LEU A 241 5.92 14.01 -1.51
C LEU A 241 4.97 14.19 -0.31
N ALA A 242 3.77 13.62 -0.36
CA ALA A 242 2.86 13.63 0.78
C ALA A 242 3.41 12.80 1.96
N VAL A 243 4.05 11.64 1.70
CA VAL A 243 4.77 10.85 2.72
C VAL A 243 5.87 11.69 3.37
N TRP A 244 6.72 12.33 2.56
CA TRP A 244 7.77 13.23 3.05
C TRP A 244 7.21 14.33 3.95
N ASN A 245 6.17 15.02 3.50
CA ASN A 245 5.54 16.09 4.24
C ASN A 245 4.83 15.62 5.53
N PHE A 246 4.29 14.39 5.53
CA PHE A 246 3.76 13.76 6.73
C PHE A 246 4.89 13.49 7.74
N MET A 247 5.97 12.85 7.29
CA MET A 247 7.10 12.51 8.16
C MET A 247 7.76 13.74 8.77
N LYS A 248 7.88 14.86 8.03
CA LYS A 248 8.40 16.14 8.55
C LYS A 248 7.64 16.67 9.78
N LYS A 249 6.37 16.30 9.94
CA LYS A 249 5.53 16.72 11.06
C LYS A 249 5.59 15.75 12.25
N THR A 250 6.23 14.60 12.09
CA THR A 250 6.36 13.60 13.16
C THR A 250 7.49 13.94 14.11
N PRO A 251 7.43 13.50 15.39
CA PRO A 251 8.55 13.67 16.31
C PRO A 251 9.80 12.86 15.91
N PHE A 252 9.65 11.93 14.98
CA PHE A 252 10.74 11.05 14.53
C PHE A 252 11.62 11.66 13.45
N PHE A 253 11.20 12.73 12.79
CA PHE A 253 11.85 13.22 11.57
C PHE A 253 13.34 13.47 11.75
N GLN A 254 13.74 14.14 12.84
CA GLN A 254 15.16 14.46 13.06
C GLN A 254 15.99 13.22 13.40
N GLU A 255 15.43 12.29 14.18
CA GLU A 255 16.11 11.07 14.63
C GLU A 255 16.35 10.09 13.49
N TYR A 256 15.42 10.03 12.53
CA TYR A 256 15.46 9.11 11.38
C TYR A 256 15.60 9.86 10.05
N TYR A 257 16.18 11.06 10.06
CA TYR A 257 16.30 11.90 8.88
C TYR A 257 16.95 11.19 7.70
N ASP A 258 18.06 10.47 7.92
CA ASP A 258 18.77 9.77 6.83
C ASP A 258 17.95 8.63 6.24
N GLU A 259 17.19 7.89 7.05
CA GLU A 259 16.32 6.81 6.61
C GLU A 259 15.11 7.35 5.83
N ILE A 260 14.50 8.43 6.32
CA ILE A 260 13.38 9.11 5.65
C ILE A 260 13.84 9.76 4.34
N LYS A 261 15.02 10.38 4.35
CA LYS A 261 15.66 10.95 3.17
C LYS A 261 15.94 9.87 2.11
N LEU A 262 16.53 8.76 2.54
CA LEU A 262 16.80 7.62 1.65
C LEU A 262 15.52 7.14 0.99
N TYR A 263 14.47 6.88 1.77
CA TYR A 263 13.16 6.48 1.27
C TYR A 263 12.61 7.50 0.27
N PHE A 264 12.56 8.78 0.64
CA PHE A 264 12.00 9.83 -0.21
C PHE A 264 12.74 9.96 -1.54
N LEU A 265 14.07 10.02 -1.52
CA LEU A 265 14.87 10.15 -2.74
C LEU A 265 14.74 8.90 -3.63
N HIS A 266 14.66 7.72 -3.02
CA HIS A 266 14.45 6.47 -3.75
C HIS A 266 13.07 6.46 -4.41
N THR A 267 12.01 6.65 -3.66
CA THR A 267 10.64 6.50 -4.16
C THR A 267 10.17 7.69 -5.01
N TYR A 268 10.44 8.92 -4.55
CA TYR A 268 10.01 10.14 -5.24
C TYR A 268 10.72 10.36 -6.57
N LEU A 269 12.03 10.14 -6.62
CA LEU A 269 12.83 10.44 -7.79
C LEU A 269 13.14 9.18 -8.62
N TYR A 270 13.84 8.21 -8.03
CA TYR A 270 14.32 7.05 -8.77
C TYR A 270 13.19 6.11 -9.21
N GLU A 271 12.33 5.66 -8.30
CA GLU A 271 11.22 4.75 -8.65
C GLU A 271 10.21 5.40 -9.60
N THR A 272 9.92 6.69 -9.43
CA THR A 272 9.03 7.41 -10.35
C THR A 272 9.54 7.33 -11.80
N LEU A 273 10.85 7.52 -12.00
CA LEU A 273 11.47 7.36 -13.31
C LEU A 273 11.51 5.89 -13.76
N TYR A 274 11.84 4.97 -12.83
CA TYR A 274 11.92 3.54 -13.11
C TYR A 274 10.56 2.94 -13.50
N PHE A 275 9.46 3.39 -12.91
CA PHE A 275 8.10 2.98 -13.32
C PHE A 275 7.77 3.37 -14.75
N ALA A 276 8.22 4.54 -15.21
CA ALA A 276 8.08 4.90 -16.62
C ALA A 276 8.85 3.92 -17.52
N LYS A 277 10.06 3.53 -17.12
CA LYS A 277 10.87 2.54 -17.83
C LYS A 277 10.17 1.18 -17.93
N LEU A 278 9.64 0.67 -16.82
CA LEU A 278 8.90 -0.58 -16.76
C LEU A 278 7.63 -0.55 -17.65
N ARG A 279 7.02 0.62 -17.82
CA ARG A 279 5.84 0.83 -18.67
C ARG A 279 6.18 1.15 -20.12
N GLY A 280 7.45 1.20 -20.48
CA GLY A 280 7.92 1.36 -21.85
C GLY A 280 7.75 2.77 -22.44
N PHE A 281 7.71 3.84 -21.62
CA PHE A 281 7.65 5.21 -22.12
C PHE A 281 8.65 6.11 -21.40
N GLN A 282 9.19 7.10 -22.11
CA GLN A 282 10.09 8.10 -21.54
C GLN A 282 9.29 9.32 -21.08
N PRO A 283 9.42 9.75 -19.81
CA PRO A 283 8.81 10.99 -19.36
C PRO A 283 9.48 12.20 -19.99
N SER A 284 8.76 13.33 -20.05
CA SER A 284 9.30 14.56 -20.58
C SER A 284 10.44 15.11 -19.70
N TYR A 285 11.40 15.80 -20.35
CA TYR A 285 12.46 16.49 -19.59
C TYR A 285 11.88 17.54 -18.63
N SER A 286 10.77 18.17 -19.01
CA SER A 286 10.06 19.11 -18.12
C SER A 286 9.48 18.44 -16.88
N PHE A 287 9.02 17.20 -16.97
CA PHE A 287 8.58 16.42 -15.83
C PHE A 287 9.77 16.08 -14.91
N TYR A 288 10.88 15.58 -15.47
CA TYR A 288 12.10 15.36 -14.71
C TYR A 288 12.56 16.61 -13.96
N LYS A 289 12.57 17.79 -14.63
CA LYS A 289 12.98 19.06 -13.99
C LYS A 289 12.06 19.48 -12.84
N LYS A 290 10.80 19.09 -12.84
CA LYS A 290 9.92 19.29 -11.67
C LYS A 290 10.33 18.43 -10.49
N LEU A 291 10.64 17.14 -10.74
CA LEU A 291 11.15 16.23 -9.70
C LEU A 291 12.45 16.75 -9.11
N GLU A 292 13.42 17.09 -9.96
CA GLU A 292 14.71 17.67 -9.58
C GLU A 292 14.54 18.92 -8.71
N LYS A 293 13.72 19.87 -9.16
CA LYS A 293 13.44 21.12 -8.41
C LYS A 293 12.89 20.84 -7.02
N THR A 294 12.00 19.86 -6.87
CA THR A 294 11.46 19.46 -5.57
C THR A 294 12.56 18.85 -4.70
N VAL A 295 13.37 17.95 -5.24
CA VAL A 295 14.51 17.37 -4.50
C VAL A 295 15.45 18.45 -4.00
N LEU A 296 15.86 19.39 -4.85
CA LEU A 296 16.76 20.48 -4.47
C LEU A 296 16.18 21.42 -3.40
N ALA A 297 14.86 21.61 -3.41
CA ALA A 297 14.17 22.44 -2.42
C ALA A 297 13.96 21.73 -1.08
N GLU A 298 13.55 20.47 -1.10
CA GLU A 298 13.17 19.71 0.09
C GLU A 298 14.36 19.04 0.77
N VAL A 299 15.37 18.62 0.00
CA VAL A 299 16.54 17.85 0.44
C VAL A 299 17.82 18.42 -0.17
N PRO A 300 18.26 19.63 0.24
CA PRO A 300 19.45 20.25 -0.35
C PRO A 300 20.75 19.43 -0.16
N ASP A 301 20.78 18.55 0.84
CA ASP A 301 21.85 17.62 1.11
C ASP A 301 21.65 16.22 0.47
N TYR A 302 20.84 16.13 -0.61
CA TYR A 302 20.45 14.89 -1.29
C TYR A 302 21.63 13.95 -1.64
N ALA A 303 22.79 14.49 -2.00
CA ALA A 303 23.98 13.72 -2.34
C ALA A 303 24.77 13.24 -1.10
N GLN A 304 24.39 13.68 0.09
CA GLN A 304 25.09 13.36 1.34
C GLN A 304 24.24 12.39 2.15
N SER A 305 24.58 11.11 2.16
CA SER A 305 23.94 10.11 2.99
C SER A 305 24.92 9.05 3.44
N ILE A 306 24.77 8.58 4.68
CA ILE A 306 25.52 7.44 5.20
C ILE A 306 25.16 6.13 4.48
N TYR A 307 24.07 6.13 3.71
CA TYR A 307 23.55 4.99 2.97
C TYR A 307 23.90 4.99 1.47
N ASN A 308 24.73 5.91 0.99
CA ASN A 308 25.08 6.01 -0.44
C ASN A 308 25.61 4.69 -1.03
N ALA A 309 26.30 3.88 -0.23
CA ALA A 309 26.80 2.58 -0.66
C ALA A 309 25.69 1.55 -0.96
N LEU A 310 24.47 1.74 -0.43
CA LEU A 310 23.33 0.87 -0.67
C LEU A 310 22.58 1.20 -1.98
N ILE A 311 22.83 2.37 -2.56
CA ILE A 311 22.08 2.91 -3.69
C ILE A 311 22.95 3.32 -4.89
N PRO A 312 23.86 2.44 -5.39
CA PRO A 312 24.84 2.82 -6.42
C PRO A 312 24.19 3.32 -7.72
N LYS A 313 23.02 2.81 -8.10
CA LYS A 313 22.30 3.27 -9.30
C LYS A 313 21.74 4.68 -9.15
N GLN A 314 21.26 5.03 -7.96
CA GLN A 314 20.75 6.37 -7.67
C GLN A 314 21.89 7.39 -7.59
N MET A 315 23.08 6.99 -7.17
CA MET A 315 24.25 7.87 -7.08
C MET A 315 24.65 8.48 -8.42
N GLU A 316 24.48 7.76 -9.53
CA GLU A 316 24.68 8.34 -10.86
C GLU A 316 23.72 9.52 -11.10
N LEU A 317 22.44 9.31 -10.82
CA LEU A 317 21.41 10.36 -10.96
C LEU A 317 21.69 11.56 -10.07
N TYR A 318 22.10 11.33 -8.82
CA TYR A 318 22.42 12.43 -7.88
C TYR A 318 23.65 13.24 -8.34
N ARG A 319 24.68 12.58 -8.87
CA ARG A 319 25.84 13.27 -9.46
C ARG A 319 25.42 14.15 -10.64
N MET A 320 24.61 13.63 -11.55
CA MET A 320 24.13 14.35 -12.72
C MET A 320 23.26 15.56 -12.36
N ILE A 321 22.44 15.47 -11.31
CA ILE A 321 21.70 16.62 -10.76
C ILE A 321 22.69 17.69 -10.29
N GLY A 322 23.72 17.32 -9.55
CA GLY A 322 24.75 18.24 -9.05
C GLY A 322 25.56 18.92 -10.16
N GLU A 323 25.76 18.26 -11.28
CA GLU A 323 26.45 18.78 -12.47
C GLU A 323 25.53 19.61 -13.38
N GLY A 324 24.22 19.66 -13.10
CA GLY A 324 23.24 20.40 -13.91
C GLY A 324 22.82 19.65 -15.17
N MET A 325 22.16 18.48 -15.00
CA MET A 325 21.69 17.62 -16.08
C MET A 325 20.96 18.38 -17.18
N THR A 326 21.46 18.28 -18.41
CA THR A 326 20.81 18.79 -19.61
C THR A 326 19.74 17.82 -20.13
N GLU A 327 18.97 18.22 -21.15
CA GLU A 327 17.99 17.33 -21.78
C GLU A 327 18.66 16.14 -22.46
N ASP A 328 19.82 16.31 -23.10
CA ASP A 328 20.56 15.24 -23.75
C ASP A 328 21.17 14.28 -22.71
N ASP A 329 21.67 14.79 -21.58
CA ASP A 329 22.12 13.96 -20.46
C ASP A 329 20.98 13.11 -19.91
N PHE A 330 19.78 13.70 -19.77
CA PHE A 330 18.59 12.97 -19.32
C PHE A 330 18.19 11.85 -20.28
N LYS A 331 18.23 12.09 -21.59
CA LYS A 331 17.99 11.05 -22.61
C LYS A 331 19.00 9.91 -22.49
N GLY A 332 20.29 10.25 -22.39
CA GLY A 332 21.35 9.25 -22.22
C GLY A 332 21.23 8.46 -20.92
N TYR A 333 20.86 9.11 -19.80
CA TYR A 333 20.57 8.41 -18.54
C TYR A 333 19.39 7.46 -18.70
N TRP A 334 18.30 7.93 -19.34
CA TRP A 334 17.10 7.14 -19.58
C TRP A 334 17.37 5.85 -20.37
N GLU A 335 18.22 5.90 -21.36
CA GLU A 335 18.60 4.72 -22.16
C GLU A 335 19.29 3.64 -21.31
N ARG A 336 20.09 4.05 -20.30
CA ARG A 336 20.84 3.15 -19.42
C ARG A 336 20.02 2.67 -18.20
N LEU A 337 19.00 3.41 -17.79
CA LEU A 337 18.10 3.05 -16.67
C LEU A 337 17.33 1.76 -16.98
#